data_bd327b37242c4b5f2efa1037902b1b0d
#
_entry.id   bd327b37242c4b5f2efa1037902b1b0d
#
_cell.length_a   1.000
_cell.length_b   1.000
_cell.length_c   1.000
_cell.angle_alpha   90.00
_cell.angle_beta   90.00
_cell.angle_gamma   90.00
#
_symmetry.space_group_name_H-M   'P 1'
#
loop_
_entity.id
_entity.type
_entity.pdbx_description
1 polymer ?
#
loop_
_entity_poly.entity_id
_entity_poly.type
_entity_poly.pdbx_seq_one_letter_code
_entity_poly.pdbx_strand_id
1 'polypeptide(L)'
;APDAPAEPNTRFETVARYLNMHARAGVAPDQLPVAIVLHGRATRSALDPDVFEERYGESHPDAGLLELLQAAGVRIVVCGQSATAFGFGPSEFAPGIDMSLSAMTSLVALQSDGYALIPWGQD
;
A
#
# COMPACT_ATOMS: atom_id res chain seq x y z
N ALA A 1 -9.92 6.93 -0.26
CA ALA A 1 -9.15 6.67 -1.47
C ALA A 1 -9.67 7.53 -2.62
N PRO A 2 -8.80 7.94 -3.54
CA PRO A 2 -9.23 8.72 -4.70
C PRO A 2 -10.23 7.97 -5.58
N ASP A 3 -11.19 8.67 -6.13
CA ASP A 3 -12.17 8.05 -7.03
C ASP A 3 -11.60 7.82 -8.43
N ALA A 4 -10.82 8.76 -8.94
CA ALA A 4 -10.22 8.66 -10.27
C ALA A 4 -8.91 7.86 -10.20
N PRO A 5 -8.65 6.94 -11.15
CA PRO A 5 -7.42 6.16 -11.15
C PRO A 5 -6.15 7.00 -11.17
N ALA A 6 -6.15 8.12 -11.90
CA ALA A 6 -4.96 8.97 -12.04
C ALA A 6 -4.68 9.85 -10.81
N GLU A 7 -5.56 9.87 -9.83
CA GLU A 7 -5.33 10.63 -8.61
C GLU A 7 -4.39 9.87 -7.67
N PRO A 8 -3.38 10.54 -7.10
CA PRO A 8 -2.46 9.90 -6.16
C PRO A 8 -3.18 9.42 -4.89
N ASN A 9 -2.68 8.34 -4.33
CA ASN A 9 -3.11 7.87 -3.02
C ASN A 9 -2.38 8.66 -1.95
N THR A 10 -3.05 9.64 -1.36
CA THR A 10 -2.45 10.56 -0.39
C THR A 10 -1.98 9.87 0.89
N ARG A 11 -2.48 8.67 1.17
CA ARG A 11 -2.04 7.90 2.35
C ARG A 11 -0.58 7.48 2.21
N PHE A 12 -0.14 7.20 0.99
CA PHE A 12 1.27 6.88 0.74
C PHE A 12 2.17 8.07 1.11
N GLU A 13 1.76 9.29 0.76
CA GLU A 13 2.50 10.48 1.14
C GLU A 13 2.57 10.67 2.65
N THR A 14 1.48 10.36 3.34
CA THR A 14 1.43 10.46 4.80
C THR A 14 2.41 9.50 5.44
N VAL A 15 2.50 8.27 4.93
CA VAL A 15 3.46 7.28 5.43
C VAL A 15 4.89 7.75 5.17
N ALA A 16 5.16 8.29 3.98
CA ALA A 16 6.49 8.82 3.65
C ALA A 16 6.89 9.95 4.61
N ARG A 17 5.96 10.84 4.92
CA ARG A 17 6.20 11.92 5.89
C ARG A 17 6.47 11.40 7.30
N TYR A 18 5.73 10.38 7.70
CA TYR A 18 5.92 9.73 9.00
C TYR A 18 7.36 9.19 9.12
N LEU A 19 7.82 8.48 8.09
CA LEU A 19 9.18 7.94 8.05
C LEU A 19 10.23 9.05 8.07
N ASN A 20 10.04 10.10 7.27
CA ASN A 20 10.97 11.22 7.21
C ASN A 20 11.06 11.98 8.53
N MET A 21 9.94 12.18 9.18
CA MET A 21 9.87 12.86 10.47
C MET A 21 10.70 12.11 11.51
N HIS A 22 10.58 10.80 11.55
CA HIS A 22 11.31 9.97 12.49
C HIS A 22 12.80 9.87 12.13
N ALA A 23 13.12 9.82 10.83
CA ALA A 23 14.50 9.82 10.38
C ALA A 23 15.23 11.08 10.82
N ARG A 24 14.57 12.24 10.72
CA ARG A 24 15.14 13.52 11.19
C ARG A 24 15.35 13.55 12.70
N ALA A 25 14.56 12.77 13.43
CA ALA A 25 14.69 12.65 14.88
C ALA A 25 15.69 11.55 15.29
N GLY A 26 16.35 10.93 14.33
CA GLY A 26 17.37 9.91 14.60
C GLY A 26 16.87 8.48 14.59
N VAL A 27 15.63 8.23 14.14
CA VAL A 27 15.07 6.89 14.05
C VAL A 27 15.12 6.44 12.60
N ALA A 28 16.00 5.49 12.29
CA ALA A 28 16.15 4.98 10.93
C ALA A 28 14.94 4.13 10.51
N PRO A 29 14.64 4.03 9.20
CA PRO A 29 13.49 3.24 8.73
C PRO A 29 13.49 1.78 9.19
N ASP A 30 14.65 1.16 9.32
CA ASP A 30 14.76 -0.23 9.79
C ASP A 30 14.42 -0.38 11.27
N GLN A 31 14.37 0.72 12.02
CA GLN A 31 13.97 0.75 13.42
C GLN A 31 12.49 1.11 13.60
N LEU A 32 11.79 1.36 12.51
CA LEU A 32 10.40 1.82 12.53
C LEU A 32 9.58 0.97 11.57
N PRO A 33 9.19 -0.25 11.99
CA PRO A 33 8.45 -1.13 11.10
C PRO A 33 7.06 -0.55 10.79
N VAL A 34 6.76 -0.46 9.50
CA VAL A 34 5.48 0.03 9.00
C VAL A 34 4.92 -0.98 8.00
N ALA A 35 3.63 -1.20 8.07
CA ALA A 35 2.89 -1.98 7.09
C ALA A 35 1.65 -1.21 6.65
N ILE A 36 1.35 -1.29 5.37
CA ILE A 36 0.15 -0.68 4.78
C ILE A 36 -0.73 -1.82 4.31
N VAL A 37 -2.00 -1.81 4.73
CA VAL A 37 -2.99 -2.77 4.27
C VAL A 37 -3.96 -2.04 3.36
N LEU A 38 -4.01 -2.46 2.10
CA LEU A 38 -4.86 -1.86 1.07
C LEU A 38 -6.09 -2.73 0.85
N HIS A 39 -7.26 -2.10 0.83
CA HIS A 39 -8.50 -2.79 0.50
C HIS A 39 -9.40 -1.86 -0.30
N GLY A 40 -10.47 -2.41 -0.89
CA GLY A 40 -11.37 -1.64 -1.72
C GLY A 40 -10.62 -1.05 -2.92
N ARG A 41 -11.00 0.15 -3.32
CA ARG A 41 -10.39 0.83 -4.46
C ARG A 41 -8.89 1.09 -4.29
N ALA A 42 -8.43 1.21 -3.06
CA ALA A 42 -7.01 1.45 -2.79
C ALA A 42 -6.13 0.28 -3.26
N THR A 43 -6.69 -0.90 -3.45
CA THR A 43 -5.97 -2.09 -3.94
C THR A 43 -5.25 -1.81 -5.26
N ARG A 44 -5.84 -0.99 -6.14
CA ARG A 44 -5.22 -0.63 -7.42
C ARG A 44 -3.91 0.14 -7.27
N SER A 45 -3.68 0.77 -6.12
CA SER A 45 -2.44 1.50 -5.87
C SER A 45 -1.22 0.58 -5.79
N ALA A 46 -1.41 -0.71 -5.62
CA ALA A 46 -0.33 -1.69 -5.57
C ALA A 46 -0.12 -2.42 -6.89
N LEU A 47 -0.85 -2.09 -7.94
CA LEU A 47 -0.66 -2.72 -9.25
C LEU A 47 0.70 -2.39 -9.83
N ASP A 48 1.23 -3.33 -10.62
CA ASP A 48 2.41 -3.08 -11.45
C ASP A 48 2.12 -1.88 -12.38
N PRO A 49 3.09 -0.98 -12.59
CA PRO A 49 2.86 0.20 -13.42
C PRO A 49 2.36 -0.09 -14.82
N ASP A 50 2.88 -1.13 -15.46
CA ASP A 50 2.46 -1.50 -16.82
C ASP A 50 1.03 -2.03 -16.83
N VAL A 51 0.67 -2.81 -15.83
CA VAL A 51 -0.69 -3.33 -15.68
C VAL A 51 -1.66 -2.18 -15.43
N PHE A 52 -1.28 -1.23 -14.58
CA PHE A 52 -2.11 -0.06 -14.29
C PHE A 52 -2.41 0.73 -15.57
N GLU A 53 -1.38 1.00 -16.37
CA GLU A 53 -1.54 1.74 -17.62
C GLU A 53 -2.42 0.98 -18.61
N GLU A 54 -2.23 -0.34 -18.72
CA GLU A 54 -3.04 -1.18 -19.59
C GLU A 54 -4.52 -1.16 -19.19
N ARG A 55 -4.80 -1.23 -17.89
CA ARG A 55 -6.18 -1.27 -17.40
C ARG A 55 -6.88 0.07 -17.45
N TYR A 56 -6.18 1.16 -17.17
CA TYR A 56 -6.80 2.47 -16.99
C TYR A 56 -6.44 3.49 -18.06
N GLY A 57 -5.48 3.20 -18.93
CA GLY A 57 -5.06 4.11 -19.99
C GLY A 57 -4.26 5.31 -19.51
N GLU A 58 -3.80 5.30 -18.27
CA GLU A 58 -3.06 6.39 -17.64
C GLU A 58 -1.90 5.82 -16.85
N SER A 59 -0.85 6.63 -16.67
CA SER A 59 0.29 6.23 -15.87
C SER A 59 -0.10 6.03 -14.41
N HIS A 60 0.51 5.06 -13.76
CA HIS A 60 0.28 4.79 -12.34
C HIS A 60 0.78 5.98 -11.51
N PRO A 61 -0.10 6.71 -10.82
CA PRO A 61 0.29 7.96 -10.14
C PRO A 61 1.19 7.74 -8.93
N ASP A 62 1.17 6.54 -8.36
CA ASP A 62 1.89 6.24 -7.12
C ASP A 62 3.08 5.30 -7.32
N ALA A 63 3.43 4.96 -8.57
CA ALA A 63 4.46 3.96 -8.85
C ALA A 63 5.82 4.31 -8.21
N GLY A 64 6.26 5.55 -8.35
CA GLY A 64 7.52 6.00 -7.77
C GLY A 64 7.52 5.98 -6.26
N LEU A 65 6.45 6.45 -5.65
CA LEU A 65 6.34 6.49 -4.19
C LEU A 65 6.19 5.09 -3.59
N LEU A 66 5.46 4.21 -4.27
CA LEU A 66 5.34 2.81 -3.88
C LEU A 66 6.72 2.15 -3.80
N GLU A 67 7.53 2.36 -4.84
CA GLU A 67 8.89 1.81 -4.89
C GLU A 67 9.76 2.38 -3.77
N LEU A 68 9.68 3.67 -3.51
CA LEU A 68 10.42 4.31 -2.42
C LEU A 68 10.02 3.77 -1.05
N LEU A 69 8.74 3.57 -0.82
CA LEU A 69 8.25 3.02 0.44
C LEU A 69 8.75 1.58 0.63
N GLN A 70 8.71 0.77 -0.42
CA GLN A 70 9.21 -0.59 -0.35
C GLN A 70 10.73 -0.61 -0.07
N ALA A 71 11.48 0.28 -0.71
CA ALA A 71 12.91 0.41 -0.48
C ALA A 71 13.23 0.82 0.96
N ALA A 72 12.35 1.56 1.61
CA ALA A 72 12.48 1.93 3.02
C ALA A 72 12.02 0.82 3.98
N GLY A 73 11.62 -0.33 3.46
CA GLY A 73 11.21 -1.47 4.28
C GLY A 73 9.74 -1.51 4.64
N VAL A 74 8.91 -0.65 4.06
CA VAL A 74 7.47 -0.68 4.31
C VAL A 74 6.88 -1.92 3.65
N ARG A 75 6.13 -2.69 4.42
CA ARG A 75 5.39 -3.84 3.90
C ARG A 75 4.08 -3.36 3.33
N ILE A 76 3.74 -3.82 2.15
CA ILE A 76 2.47 -3.45 1.51
C ILE A 76 1.72 -4.74 1.24
N VAL A 77 0.51 -4.83 1.81
CA VAL A 77 -0.33 -6.01 1.76
C VAL A 77 -1.66 -5.65 1.12
N VAL A 78 -2.08 -6.41 0.14
CA VAL A 78 -3.40 -6.21 -0.48
C VAL A 78 -4.38 -7.24 0.04
N CYS A 79 -5.64 -6.80 0.16
CA CYS A 79 -6.75 -7.66 0.54
C CYS A 79 -7.11 -8.57 -0.62
N GLY A 80 -6.99 -9.89 -0.42
CA GLY A 80 -7.30 -10.87 -1.45
C GLY A 80 -8.76 -10.83 -1.90
N GLN A 81 -9.68 -10.53 -0.98
CA GLN A 81 -11.09 -10.39 -1.34
C GLN A 81 -11.33 -9.19 -2.25
N SER A 82 -10.69 -8.05 -1.95
CA SER A 82 -10.79 -6.86 -2.80
C SER A 82 -10.14 -7.11 -4.17
N ALA A 83 -8.98 -7.75 -4.20
CA ALA A 83 -8.30 -8.09 -5.45
C ALA A 83 -9.22 -8.94 -6.34
N THR A 84 -9.84 -9.96 -5.78
CA THR A 84 -10.77 -10.81 -6.50
C THR A 84 -11.99 -10.03 -7.01
N ALA A 85 -12.54 -9.17 -6.17
CA ALA A 85 -13.71 -8.36 -6.53
C ALA A 85 -13.42 -7.42 -7.70
N PHE A 86 -12.21 -6.88 -7.78
CA PHE A 86 -11.79 -6.00 -8.89
C PHE A 86 -11.20 -6.76 -10.07
N GLY A 87 -11.06 -8.07 -9.96
CA GLY A 87 -10.52 -8.90 -11.05
C GLY A 87 -9.01 -8.79 -11.18
N PHE A 88 -8.30 -8.44 -10.12
CA PHE A 88 -6.84 -8.36 -10.12
C PHE A 88 -6.25 -9.72 -9.72
N GLY A 89 -5.50 -10.35 -10.61
CA GLY A 89 -4.78 -11.58 -10.27
C GLY A 89 -3.48 -11.27 -9.49
N PRO A 90 -2.96 -12.27 -8.76
CA PRO A 90 -1.73 -12.06 -7.97
C PRO A 90 -0.54 -11.55 -8.78
N SER A 91 -0.43 -11.96 -10.04
CA SER A 91 0.69 -11.55 -10.90
C SER A 91 0.57 -10.12 -11.42
N GLU A 92 -0.56 -9.45 -11.18
CA GLU A 92 -0.78 -8.09 -11.67
C GLU A 92 -0.26 -7.02 -10.70
N PHE A 93 0.14 -7.41 -9.52
CA PHE A 93 0.67 -6.47 -8.54
C PHE A 93 2.17 -6.24 -8.71
N ALA A 94 2.66 -5.12 -8.21
CA ALA A 94 4.08 -4.81 -8.25
C ALA A 94 4.90 -5.86 -7.49
N PRO A 95 6.18 -6.05 -7.85
CA PRO A 95 7.03 -7.00 -7.12
C PRO A 95 7.10 -6.66 -5.63
N GLY A 96 7.08 -7.68 -4.79
CA GLY A 96 7.19 -7.48 -3.35
C GLY A 96 5.90 -7.16 -2.62
N ILE A 97 4.80 -7.03 -3.34
CA ILE A 97 3.48 -6.82 -2.71
C ILE A 97 2.99 -8.15 -2.17
N ASP A 98 2.60 -8.15 -0.90
CA ASP A 98 2.02 -9.33 -0.26
C ASP A 98 0.50 -9.34 -0.46
N MET A 99 -0.08 -10.52 -0.49
CA MET A 99 -1.54 -10.68 -0.55
C MET A 99 -1.99 -11.52 0.63
N SER A 100 -2.99 -11.04 1.35
CA SER A 100 -3.60 -11.80 2.44
C SER A 100 -4.96 -12.32 2.01
N LEU A 101 -5.52 -13.21 2.83
CA LEU A 101 -6.87 -13.72 2.62
C LEU A 101 -7.89 -12.57 2.64
N SER A 102 -7.72 -11.64 3.58
CA SER A 102 -8.56 -10.45 3.69
C SER A 102 -7.82 -9.36 4.46
N ALA A 103 -8.30 -8.12 4.34
CA ALA A 103 -7.75 -7.01 5.14
C ALA A 103 -7.87 -7.30 6.63
N MET A 104 -9.00 -7.90 7.04
CA MET A 104 -9.21 -8.26 8.43
C MET A 104 -8.15 -9.25 8.93
N THR A 105 -7.86 -10.26 8.13
CA THR A 105 -6.82 -11.24 8.45
C THR A 105 -5.46 -10.57 8.62
N SER A 106 -5.10 -9.64 7.72
CA SER A 106 -3.85 -8.90 7.80
C SER A 106 -3.77 -8.07 9.07
N LEU A 107 -4.85 -7.37 9.41
CA LEU A 107 -4.87 -6.50 10.59
C LEU A 107 -4.69 -7.30 11.87
N VAL A 108 -5.35 -8.45 11.96
CA VAL A 108 -5.19 -9.34 13.12
C VAL A 108 -3.75 -9.82 13.24
N ALA A 109 -3.18 -10.29 12.15
CA ALA A 109 -1.80 -10.80 12.14
C ALA A 109 -0.78 -9.74 12.52
N LEU A 110 -0.92 -8.54 11.94
CA LEU A 110 0.01 -7.44 12.23
C LEU A 110 -0.08 -6.98 13.68
N GLN A 111 -1.30 -6.85 14.20
CA GLN A 111 -1.48 -6.46 15.60
C GLN A 111 -0.94 -7.53 16.54
N SER A 112 -1.08 -8.80 16.19
CA SER A 112 -0.50 -9.90 16.97
C SER A 112 1.03 -9.85 16.97
N ASP A 113 1.62 -9.30 15.92
CA ASP A 113 3.07 -9.13 15.81
C ASP A 113 3.57 -7.82 16.45
N GLY A 114 2.69 -7.09 17.12
CA GLY A 114 3.09 -5.88 17.83
C GLY A 114 2.88 -4.57 17.07
N TYR A 115 2.29 -4.60 15.88
CA TYR A 115 1.96 -3.38 15.16
C TYR A 115 0.77 -2.69 15.81
N ALA A 116 0.83 -1.37 15.87
CA ALA A 116 -0.32 -0.57 16.28
C ALA A 116 -1.13 -0.19 15.04
N LEU A 117 -2.43 -0.18 15.16
CA LEU A 117 -3.32 0.19 14.06
C LEU A 117 -3.55 1.69 14.02
N ILE A 118 -3.33 2.28 12.84
CA ILE A 118 -3.73 3.66 12.56
C ILE A 118 -4.76 3.56 11.43
N PRO A 119 -6.06 3.60 11.75
CA PRO A 119 -7.09 3.47 10.73
C PRO A 119 -7.28 4.78 9.97
N TRP A 120 -7.50 4.67 8.67
CA TRP A 120 -7.95 5.79 7.86
C TRP A 120 -9.35 5.49 7.36
N GLY A 121 -10.24 6.45 7.56
CA GLY A 121 -11.59 6.32 7.07
C GLY A 121 -11.70 6.50 5.56
N GLN A 122 -12.91 6.41 5.08
CA GLN A 122 -13.23 6.67 3.68
C GLN A 122 -13.02 8.16 3.38
N ASP A 123 -12.50 8.43 2.23
CA ASP A 123 -12.35 9.81 1.75
C ASP A 123 -13.59 10.25 1.00
#